data_a2dabdeb05accfdb3618512739dbfa12
#
_entry.id   a2dabdeb05accfdb3618512739dbfa12
#
_cell.length_a   1.000
_cell.length_b   1.000
_cell.length_c   1.000
_cell.angle_alpha   90.00
_cell.angle_beta   90.00
_cell.angle_gamma   90.00
#
_symmetry.space_group_name_H-M   'P 1'
#
loop_
_entity.id
_entity.type
_entity.pdbx_description
1 polymer ?
#
loop_
_entity_poly.entity_id
_entity_poly.type
_entity_poly.pdbx_seq_one_letter_code
_entity_poly.pdbx_strand_id
1 'polypeptide(L)'
;MSRVLVIGCGGVASVAIQKCCQVDEVFTEMCIASRTKEKCDALVEKLEGKTKTVLTTAKVDADDVDQLIELINSYKPDLVMNIALPYQDLTIMDACLACGVNYMDTANYEPEDTDDPEWRAIYEKRCKEEGFSAYFDYSWQWAYRKKFEDAGLTALLGCGFDPGVTQAYCAYALKHEFDQIDTIDILDCNGGDHGYAFATNFNPEINLREVSAPGSYWENGHWVEIPPMDIKREYNFDQVGDKDMYLLHHEEIESLAKTIPGVKRIRFFMTFGQSYLDHMRCLEDVGMLSTTPIQYNGQEIVPIQFLKALLPDPASLGPRTKGKTNIGCIFTGVKDGKEKTYYIYNVCDHQECYHEVGSQAISYTTGVPAMCGALMMLTGKWVKPGVYTVEEFDPDPFLDALDRYGLPRSESHNPKLVD
;
A
#
# COMPACT_ATOMS: atom_id res chain seq x y z
N MET A 1 1.47 28.15 -0.65
CA MET A 1 1.23 27.56 0.69
C MET A 1 0.28 26.41 0.47
N SER A 2 0.65 25.21 0.84
CA SER A 2 -0.23 24.04 0.65
C SER A 2 -0.75 23.55 1.99
N ARG A 3 -2.01 23.20 2.02
CA ARG A 3 -2.74 22.68 3.18
C ARG A 3 -3.12 21.22 2.92
N VAL A 4 -2.73 20.34 3.79
CA VAL A 4 -3.00 18.89 3.65
C VAL A 4 -3.82 18.39 4.82
N LEU A 5 -4.90 17.68 4.53
CA LEU A 5 -5.65 16.91 5.51
C LEU A 5 -5.20 15.45 5.44
N VAL A 6 -4.63 14.93 6.52
CA VAL A 6 -4.24 13.53 6.64
C VAL A 6 -5.30 12.79 7.45
N ILE A 7 -5.95 11.80 6.85
CA ILE A 7 -6.88 10.90 7.53
C ILE A 7 -6.13 9.63 7.89
N GLY A 8 -6.02 9.36 9.19
CA GLY A 8 -5.25 8.25 9.75
C GLY A 8 -4.08 8.72 10.61
N CYS A 9 -3.76 7.94 11.66
CA CYS A 9 -2.65 8.20 12.57
C CYS A 9 -2.04 6.88 13.08
N GLY A 10 -1.85 5.92 12.16
CA GLY A 10 -1.16 4.65 12.40
C GLY A 10 0.35 4.75 12.12
N GLY A 11 1.02 3.60 12.03
CA GLY A 11 2.46 3.51 11.78
C GLY A 11 2.87 4.19 10.46
N VAL A 12 2.20 3.87 9.36
CA VAL A 12 2.45 4.47 8.03
C VAL A 12 2.18 5.98 8.04
N ALA A 13 1.04 6.41 8.59
CA ALA A 13 0.70 7.82 8.69
C ALA A 13 1.72 8.61 9.52
N SER A 14 2.23 8.03 10.62
CA SER A 14 3.28 8.65 11.42
C SER A 14 4.55 8.89 10.61
N VAL A 15 4.95 7.95 9.75
CA VAL A 15 6.10 8.13 8.84
C VAL A 15 5.80 9.20 7.81
N ALA A 16 4.70 9.09 7.08
CA ALA A 16 4.33 10.03 6.02
C ALA A 16 4.28 11.49 6.54
N ILE A 17 3.65 11.71 7.70
CA ILE A 17 3.58 13.03 8.35
C ILE A 17 4.96 13.56 8.71
N GLN A 18 5.84 12.72 9.31
CA GLN A 18 7.20 13.12 9.65
C GLN A 18 8.01 13.46 8.39
N LYS A 19 7.84 12.71 7.30
CA LYS A 19 8.48 12.99 6.00
C LYS A 19 7.94 14.27 5.35
N CYS A 20 6.63 14.52 5.41
CA CYS A 20 6.05 15.80 4.98
C CYS A 20 6.67 16.97 5.76
N CYS A 21 6.87 16.82 7.07
CA CYS A 21 7.52 17.83 7.92
C CYS A 21 8.99 18.10 7.57
N GLN A 22 9.66 17.19 6.85
CA GLN A 22 11.03 17.42 6.33
C GLN A 22 11.03 18.26 5.03
N VAL A 23 9.86 18.48 4.41
CA VAL A 23 9.66 19.24 3.17
C VAL A 23 8.71 20.42 3.46
N ASP A 24 9.02 21.16 4.52
CA ASP A 24 8.12 22.22 5.07
C ASP A 24 7.90 23.41 4.13
N GLU A 25 8.74 23.55 3.10
CA GLU A 25 8.52 24.53 2.03
C GLU A 25 7.33 24.19 1.11
N VAL A 26 6.92 22.92 1.03
CA VAL A 26 5.74 22.48 0.29
C VAL A 26 4.60 22.18 1.26
N PHE A 27 4.83 21.37 2.27
CA PHE A 27 3.82 21.03 3.30
C PHE A 27 3.77 22.10 4.39
N THR A 28 3.15 23.24 4.07
CA THR A 28 3.18 24.41 4.99
C THR A 28 2.21 24.28 6.16
N GLU A 29 1.06 23.63 5.95
CA GLU A 29 0.07 23.37 6.98
C GLU A 29 -0.46 21.93 6.84
N MET A 30 -0.60 21.21 7.94
CA MET A 30 -1.24 19.90 7.98
C MET A 30 -2.23 19.77 9.12
N CYS A 31 -3.40 19.19 8.85
CA CYS A 31 -4.35 18.73 9.84
C CYS A 31 -4.32 17.19 9.87
N ILE A 32 -4.04 16.61 11.04
CA ILE A 32 -4.01 15.17 11.24
C ILE A 32 -5.31 14.78 11.93
N ALA A 33 -6.07 13.87 11.30
CA ALA A 33 -7.39 13.52 11.79
C ALA A 33 -7.57 12.00 11.91
N SER A 34 -8.19 11.57 12.98
CA SER A 34 -8.57 10.18 13.21
C SER A 34 -9.70 10.05 14.23
N ARG A 35 -10.26 8.87 14.39
CA ARG A 35 -11.23 8.56 15.47
C ARG A 35 -10.63 8.76 16.86
N THR A 36 -9.33 8.51 17.02
CA THR A 36 -8.58 8.67 18.27
C THR A 36 -7.70 9.91 18.19
N LYS A 37 -8.28 11.09 18.44
CA LYS A 37 -7.58 12.40 18.37
C LYS A 37 -6.32 12.45 19.24
N GLU A 38 -6.32 11.76 20.36
CA GLU A 38 -5.21 11.71 21.31
C GLU A 38 -3.92 11.14 20.68
N LYS A 39 -4.04 10.20 19.72
CA LYS A 39 -2.89 9.70 18.94
C LYS A 39 -2.33 10.79 18.03
N CYS A 40 -3.20 11.59 17.42
CA CYS A 40 -2.80 12.72 16.59
C CYS A 40 -2.09 13.79 17.42
N ASP A 41 -2.65 14.13 18.59
CA ASP A 41 -2.07 15.11 19.51
C ASP A 41 -0.66 14.67 19.98
N ALA A 42 -0.50 13.40 20.35
CA ALA A 42 0.80 12.85 20.76
C ALA A 42 1.85 12.89 19.63
N LEU A 43 1.44 12.68 18.38
CA LEU A 43 2.33 12.79 17.22
C LEU A 43 2.76 14.25 17.00
N VAL A 44 1.81 15.20 17.09
CA VAL A 44 2.11 16.64 16.97
C VAL A 44 3.05 17.09 18.07
N GLU A 45 2.83 16.69 19.32
CA GLU A 45 3.73 16.97 20.45
C GLU A 45 5.16 16.45 20.20
N LYS A 46 5.29 15.22 19.66
CA LYS A 46 6.59 14.64 19.28
C LYS A 46 7.33 15.46 18.24
N LEU A 47 6.60 16.19 17.38
CA LEU A 47 7.14 16.99 16.27
C LEU A 47 7.33 18.46 16.61
N GLU A 48 6.91 18.91 17.78
CA GLU A 48 7.02 20.29 18.23
C GLU A 48 8.48 20.77 18.17
N GLY A 49 8.71 21.91 17.55
CA GLY A 49 10.04 22.50 17.36
C GLY A 49 10.94 21.80 16.33
N LYS A 50 10.48 20.72 15.68
CA LYS A 50 11.26 19.97 14.69
C LYS A 50 10.93 20.32 13.24
N THR A 51 9.88 21.08 13.00
CA THR A 51 9.41 21.50 11.67
C THR A 51 8.87 22.90 11.69
N LYS A 52 8.80 23.54 10.52
CA LYS A 52 8.08 24.81 10.33
C LYS A 52 6.64 24.57 9.82
N THR A 53 6.30 23.35 9.45
CA THR A 53 4.94 22.99 9.10
C THR A 53 4.00 23.26 10.27
N VAL A 54 2.93 23.97 10.04
CA VAL A 54 1.89 24.22 11.06
C VAL A 54 1.04 22.97 11.20
N LEU A 55 1.10 22.31 12.35
CA LEU A 55 0.38 21.09 12.63
C LEU A 55 -0.86 21.36 13.48
N THR A 56 -1.99 20.83 13.07
CA THR A 56 -3.25 20.83 13.82
C THR A 56 -3.84 19.43 13.86
N THR A 57 -4.78 19.18 14.77
CA THR A 57 -5.42 17.89 14.92
C THR A 57 -6.93 18.00 14.92
N ALA A 58 -7.60 16.98 14.44
CA ALA A 58 -9.06 16.87 14.49
C ALA A 58 -9.50 15.46 14.88
N LYS A 59 -10.70 15.34 15.40
CA LYS A 59 -11.40 14.06 15.53
C LYS A 59 -12.34 13.92 14.34
N VAL A 60 -12.30 12.77 13.67
CA VAL A 60 -13.23 12.44 12.59
C VAL A 60 -13.44 10.93 12.55
N ASP A 61 -14.67 10.53 12.28
CA ASP A 61 -14.98 9.18 11.88
C ASP A 61 -14.99 9.14 10.34
N ALA A 62 -14.07 8.39 9.76
CA ALA A 62 -13.93 8.31 8.31
C ALA A 62 -14.99 7.41 7.64
N ASP A 63 -15.82 6.73 8.42
CA ASP A 63 -17.03 6.03 7.93
C ASP A 63 -18.23 7.00 7.80
N ASP A 64 -18.14 8.21 8.35
CA ASP A 64 -19.17 9.23 8.32
C ASP A 64 -18.83 10.35 7.32
N VAL A 65 -19.47 10.30 6.15
CA VAL A 65 -19.25 11.27 5.05
C VAL A 65 -19.56 12.68 5.47
N ASP A 66 -20.60 12.91 6.30
CA ASP A 66 -20.99 14.26 6.74
C ASP A 66 -19.94 14.89 7.67
N GLN A 67 -19.35 14.11 8.59
CA GLN A 67 -18.22 14.57 9.42
C GLN A 67 -17.00 14.91 8.58
N LEU A 68 -16.69 14.10 7.56
CA LEU A 68 -15.60 14.36 6.62
C LEU A 68 -15.83 15.66 5.84
N ILE A 69 -17.05 15.87 5.31
CA ILE A 69 -17.43 17.11 4.60
C ILE A 69 -17.30 18.34 5.52
N GLU A 70 -17.78 18.25 6.77
CA GLU A 70 -17.64 19.34 7.74
C GLU A 70 -16.17 19.68 8.01
N LEU A 71 -15.33 18.67 8.22
CA LEU A 71 -13.90 18.84 8.47
C LEU A 71 -13.19 19.44 7.24
N ILE A 72 -13.41 18.91 6.04
CA ILE A 72 -12.82 19.41 4.80
C ILE A 72 -13.23 20.86 4.55
N ASN A 73 -14.52 21.21 4.70
CA ASN A 73 -15.01 22.56 4.50
C ASN A 73 -14.47 23.56 5.54
N SER A 74 -14.25 23.13 6.78
CA SER A 74 -13.69 23.98 7.83
C SER A 74 -12.20 24.21 7.66
N TYR A 75 -11.46 23.15 7.32
CA TYR A 75 -10.00 23.20 7.16
C TYR A 75 -9.57 23.71 5.78
N LYS A 76 -10.33 23.39 4.72
CA LYS A 76 -10.07 23.75 3.31
C LYS A 76 -8.70 23.30 2.83
N PRO A 77 -8.42 21.98 2.77
CA PRO A 77 -7.17 21.44 2.26
C PRO A 77 -7.08 21.54 0.75
N ASP A 78 -5.86 21.58 0.21
CA ASP A 78 -5.56 21.40 -1.22
C ASP A 78 -5.53 19.93 -1.62
N LEU A 79 -5.26 19.02 -0.63
CA LEU A 79 -5.16 17.59 -0.80
C LEU A 79 -5.65 16.86 0.46
N VAL A 80 -6.43 15.82 0.29
CA VAL A 80 -6.72 14.81 1.32
C VAL A 80 -5.83 13.60 1.08
N MET A 81 -4.98 13.29 2.06
CA MET A 81 -4.17 12.07 2.12
C MET A 81 -4.89 11.05 3.00
N ASN A 82 -5.47 10.04 2.39
CA ASN A 82 -6.05 8.92 3.09
C ASN A 82 -4.98 7.89 3.43
N ILE A 83 -4.61 7.80 4.70
CA ILE A 83 -3.71 6.78 5.26
C ILE A 83 -4.43 6.06 6.41
N ALA A 84 -5.74 5.94 6.29
CA ALA A 84 -6.60 5.12 7.14
C ALA A 84 -6.58 3.66 6.66
N LEU A 85 -7.53 2.86 7.08
CA LEU A 85 -7.70 1.52 6.53
C LEU A 85 -8.45 1.59 5.18
N PRO A 86 -8.28 0.60 4.30
CA PRO A 86 -8.88 0.59 2.97
C PRO A 86 -10.42 0.62 2.98
N TYR A 87 -11.04 0.26 4.09
CA TYR A 87 -12.49 0.27 4.28
C TYR A 87 -13.13 1.66 4.09
N GLN A 88 -12.38 2.74 4.38
CA GLN A 88 -12.86 4.11 4.33
C GLN A 88 -12.61 4.84 3.00
N ASP A 89 -12.00 4.20 2.02
CA ASP A 89 -11.59 4.88 0.78
C ASP A 89 -12.76 5.55 0.07
N LEU A 90 -13.88 4.81 -0.12
CA LEU A 90 -15.02 5.34 -0.88
C LEU A 90 -15.73 6.48 -0.14
N THR A 91 -15.87 6.41 1.18
CA THR A 91 -16.48 7.49 1.99
C THR A 91 -15.65 8.76 1.94
N ILE A 92 -14.31 8.63 1.99
CA ILE A 92 -13.39 9.78 1.86
C ILE A 92 -13.41 10.34 0.44
N MET A 93 -13.46 9.48 -0.61
CA MET A 93 -13.60 9.92 -2.01
C MET A 93 -14.91 10.67 -2.25
N ASP A 94 -16.04 10.22 -1.68
CA ASP A 94 -17.32 10.92 -1.75
C ASP A 94 -17.25 12.32 -1.09
N ALA A 95 -16.62 12.42 0.08
CA ALA A 95 -16.42 13.69 0.77
C ALA A 95 -15.50 14.64 -0.03
N CYS A 96 -14.42 14.11 -0.65
CA CYS A 96 -13.54 14.89 -1.50
C CYS A 96 -14.26 15.45 -2.74
N LEU A 97 -15.09 14.64 -3.39
CA LEU A 97 -15.92 15.09 -4.52
C LEU A 97 -16.92 16.17 -4.08
N ALA A 98 -17.61 15.98 -2.96
CA ALA A 98 -18.56 16.94 -2.45
C ALA A 98 -17.94 18.30 -2.12
N CYS A 99 -16.66 18.30 -1.70
CA CYS A 99 -15.93 19.51 -1.30
C CYS A 99 -15.02 20.08 -2.40
N GLY A 100 -14.85 19.39 -3.52
CA GLY A 100 -13.99 19.83 -4.63
C GLY A 100 -12.49 19.77 -4.30
N VAL A 101 -12.01 18.71 -3.66
CA VAL A 101 -10.63 18.54 -3.19
C VAL A 101 -10.02 17.28 -3.80
N ASN A 102 -8.72 17.33 -4.16
CA ASN A 102 -7.96 16.18 -4.64
C ASN A 102 -7.79 15.11 -3.54
N TYR A 103 -7.69 13.86 -3.96
CA TYR A 103 -7.60 12.68 -3.12
C TYR A 103 -6.35 11.86 -3.42
N MET A 104 -5.78 11.22 -2.40
CA MET A 104 -4.82 10.13 -2.57
C MET A 104 -4.93 9.11 -1.44
N ASP A 105 -4.55 7.87 -1.73
CA ASP A 105 -4.43 6.78 -0.75
C ASP A 105 -3.15 5.95 -0.95
N THR A 106 -3.00 4.90 -0.15
CA THR A 106 -1.84 3.99 -0.16
C THR A 106 -2.21 2.52 -0.39
N ALA A 107 -3.47 2.23 -0.67
CA ALA A 107 -4.01 0.90 -0.90
C ALA A 107 -5.23 0.98 -1.82
N ASN A 108 -5.91 -0.11 -2.07
CA ASN A 108 -7.21 -0.13 -2.75
C ASN A 108 -8.35 -0.36 -1.75
N TYR A 109 -9.57 0.02 -2.16
CA TYR A 109 -10.76 -0.22 -1.34
C TYR A 109 -11.00 -1.70 -1.08
N GLU A 110 -11.31 -2.01 0.15
CA GLU A 110 -11.80 -3.31 0.59
C GLU A 110 -12.98 -3.11 1.54
N PRO A 111 -14.12 -3.81 1.36
CA PRO A 111 -15.22 -3.75 2.32
C PRO A 111 -14.79 -4.40 3.65
N GLU A 112 -15.17 -3.77 4.76
CA GLU A 112 -14.85 -4.28 6.11
C GLU A 112 -15.54 -5.62 6.38
N ASP A 113 -16.76 -5.79 5.92
CA ASP A 113 -17.54 -7.02 6.04
C ASP A 113 -17.70 -7.71 4.69
N THR A 114 -16.85 -8.70 4.44
CA THR A 114 -16.93 -9.54 3.23
C THR A 114 -18.06 -10.56 3.28
N ASP A 115 -18.73 -10.73 4.42
CA ASP A 115 -19.91 -11.57 4.57
C ASP A 115 -21.22 -10.81 4.26
N ASP A 116 -21.16 -9.50 3.95
CA ASP A 116 -22.31 -8.74 3.46
C ASP A 116 -22.86 -9.40 2.17
N PRO A 117 -24.12 -9.87 2.18
CA PRO A 117 -24.70 -10.58 1.03
C PRO A 117 -24.79 -9.73 -0.23
N GLU A 118 -25.01 -8.42 -0.11
CA GLU A 118 -25.10 -7.51 -1.27
C GLU A 118 -23.74 -7.31 -1.91
N TRP A 119 -22.72 -7.02 -1.11
CA TRP A 119 -21.35 -6.90 -1.58
C TRP A 119 -20.86 -8.22 -2.19
N ARG A 120 -21.12 -9.35 -1.50
CA ARG A 120 -20.72 -10.68 -1.99
C ARG A 120 -21.33 -11.00 -3.35
N ALA A 121 -22.60 -10.70 -3.56
CA ALA A 121 -23.26 -10.95 -4.85
C ALA A 121 -22.64 -10.11 -5.99
N ILE A 122 -22.28 -8.86 -5.72
CA ILE A 122 -21.61 -7.98 -6.68
C ILE A 122 -20.20 -8.50 -6.97
N TYR A 123 -19.45 -8.84 -5.93
CA TYR A 123 -18.10 -9.36 -6.03
C TYR A 123 -18.04 -10.70 -6.79
N GLU A 124 -18.89 -11.67 -6.43
CA GLU A 124 -18.96 -12.98 -7.10
C GLU A 124 -19.31 -12.86 -8.58
N LYS A 125 -20.26 -11.98 -8.92
CA LYS A 125 -20.59 -11.70 -10.32
C LYS A 125 -19.38 -11.20 -11.08
N ARG A 126 -18.65 -10.28 -10.49
CA ARG A 126 -17.48 -9.66 -11.07
C ARG A 126 -16.30 -10.64 -11.20
N CYS A 127 -15.99 -11.41 -10.15
CA CYS A 127 -14.98 -12.46 -10.22
C CYS A 127 -15.24 -13.44 -11.35
N LYS A 128 -16.52 -13.77 -11.58
CA LYS A 128 -16.94 -14.63 -12.68
C LYS A 128 -16.73 -13.96 -14.05
N GLU A 129 -16.97 -12.66 -14.16
CA GLU A 129 -16.78 -11.90 -15.41
C GLU A 129 -15.29 -11.70 -15.73
N GLU A 130 -14.47 -11.44 -14.72
CA GLU A 130 -13.02 -11.21 -14.83
C GLU A 130 -12.19 -12.53 -14.77
N GLY A 131 -12.75 -13.60 -14.20
CA GLY A 131 -12.12 -14.91 -14.14
C GLY A 131 -11.15 -15.11 -12.97
N PHE A 132 -11.32 -14.37 -11.87
CA PHE A 132 -10.52 -14.53 -10.63
C PHE A 132 -11.36 -14.34 -9.37
N SER A 133 -10.78 -14.61 -8.19
CA SER A 133 -11.48 -14.58 -6.90
C SER A 133 -10.75 -13.82 -5.78
N ALA A 134 -9.93 -12.83 -6.12
CA ALA A 134 -9.27 -11.99 -5.12
C ALA A 134 -10.24 -11.04 -4.41
N TYR A 135 -9.94 -10.70 -3.18
CA TYR A 135 -10.73 -9.73 -2.40
C TYR A 135 -10.40 -8.29 -2.76
N PHE A 136 -9.18 -8.02 -3.19
CA PHE A 136 -8.64 -6.69 -3.47
C PHE A 136 -8.90 -6.30 -4.92
N ASP A 137 -9.41 -5.07 -5.14
CA ASP A 137 -9.87 -4.67 -6.46
C ASP A 137 -10.05 -3.17 -6.59
N TYR A 138 -9.32 -2.57 -7.51
CA TYR A 138 -9.41 -1.14 -7.85
C TYR A 138 -10.71 -0.72 -8.53
N SER A 139 -11.54 -1.62 -9.04
CA SER A 139 -12.71 -1.23 -9.82
C SER A 139 -13.72 -0.41 -9.06
N TRP A 140 -13.81 -0.61 -7.73
CA TRP A 140 -14.66 0.21 -6.88
C TRP A 140 -14.25 1.67 -6.95
N GLN A 141 -12.97 1.96 -6.89
CA GLN A 141 -12.42 3.31 -6.96
C GLN A 141 -12.37 3.82 -8.40
N TRP A 142 -12.06 2.97 -9.40
CA TRP A 142 -12.12 3.34 -10.81
C TRP A 142 -13.52 3.73 -11.29
N ALA A 143 -14.57 3.23 -10.66
CA ALA A 143 -15.95 3.66 -10.93
C ALA A 143 -16.17 5.17 -10.67
N TYR A 144 -15.32 5.79 -9.86
CA TYR A 144 -15.32 7.23 -9.59
C TYR A 144 -14.63 8.06 -10.66
N ARG A 145 -13.91 7.46 -11.63
CA ARG A 145 -13.11 8.18 -12.64
C ARG A 145 -13.89 9.31 -13.30
N LYS A 146 -15.09 9.01 -13.81
CA LYS A 146 -15.92 10.01 -14.46
C LYS A 146 -16.36 11.15 -13.55
N LYS A 147 -16.65 10.86 -12.29
CA LYS A 147 -17.03 11.90 -11.32
C LYS A 147 -15.87 12.85 -11.03
N PHE A 148 -14.65 12.32 -10.87
CA PHE A 148 -13.44 13.13 -10.68
C PHE A 148 -13.07 13.92 -11.92
N GLU A 149 -13.21 13.34 -13.13
CA GLU A 149 -13.01 14.05 -14.40
C GLU A 149 -13.96 15.26 -14.52
N ASP A 150 -15.26 15.05 -14.29
CA ASP A 150 -16.27 16.10 -14.39
C ASP A 150 -16.08 17.20 -13.34
N ALA A 151 -15.54 16.86 -12.17
CA ALA A 151 -15.20 17.80 -11.10
C ALA A 151 -13.85 18.51 -11.33
N GLY A 152 -13.06 18.09 -12.31
CA GLY A 152 -11.71 18.63 -12.54
C GLY A 152 -10.70 18.23 -11.46
N LEU A 153 -10.95 17.15 -10.73
CA LEU A 153 -10.16 16.67 -9.59
C LEU A 153 -9.33 15.46 -9.95
N THR A 154 -8.23 15.28 -9.23
CA THR A 154 -7.36 14.10 -9.32
C THR A 154 -7.52 13.23 -8.09
N ALA A 155 -7.70 11.92 -8.30
CA ALA A 155 -7.50 10.89 -7.28
C ALA A 155 -6.28 10.03 -7.69
N LEU A 156 -5.30 9.92 -6.79
CA LEU A 156 -4.12 9.07 -6.93
C LEU A 156 -4.29 7.87 -6.01
N LEU A 157 -4.32 6.67 -6.59
CA LEU A 157 -4.55 5.43 -5.87
C LEU A 157 -3.28 4.64 -5.63
N GLY A 158 -3.22 3.95 -4.49
CA GLY A 158 -2.18 2.99 -4.17
C GLY A 158 -0.78 3.58 -4.14
N CYS A 159 -0.59 4.77 -3.58
CA CYS A 159 0.71 5.43 -3.54
C CYS A 159 1.50 5.05 -2.27
N GLY A 160 1.75 3.75 -2.12
CA GLY A 160 2.63 3.14 -1.13
C GLY A 160 3.91 2.59 -1.78
N PHE A 161 4.43 1.46 -1.29
CA PHE A 161 5.52 0.78 -1.98
C PHE A 161 4.98 -0.26 -2.96
N ASP A 162 4.24 -1.20 -2.47
CA ASP A 162 3.44 -2.21 -3.16
C ASP A 162 2.02 -2.18 -2.55
N PRO A 163 1.10 -1.56 -3.27
CA PRO A 163 1.20 -0.84 -4.53
C PRO A 163 1.90 0.54 -4.42
N GLY A 164 2.43 1.01 -5.54
CA GLY A 164 2.96 2.37 -5.70
C GLY A 164 4.35 2.43 -6.31
N VAL A 165 5.41 2.25 -5.52
CA VAL A 165 6.80 2.28 -6.03
C VAL A 165 7.05 1.17 -7.05
N THR A 166 6.49 -0.02 -6.85
CA THR A 166 6.57 -1.15 -7.80
C THR A 166 5.95 -0.78 -9.15
N GLN A 167 4.83 -0.08 -9.15
CA GLN A 167 4.20 0.45 -10.36
C GLN A 167 5.04 1.56 -11.00
N ALA A 168 5.63 2.46 -10.21
CA ALA A 168 6.56 3.46 -10.72
C ALA A 168 7.82 2.81 -11.35
N TYR A 169 8.31 1.71 -10.77
CA TYR A 169 9.41 0.94 -11.36
C TYR A 169 9.01 0.33 -12.72
N CYS A 170 7.77 -0.14 -12.86
CA CYS A 170 7.25 -0.65 -14.13
C CYS A 170 7.17 0.45 -15.20
N ALA A 171 6.64 1.63 -14.83
CA ALA A 171 6.59 2.78 -15.72
C ALA A 171 8.01 3.28 -16.12
N TYR A 172 8.94 3.30 -15.17
CA TYR A 172 10.33 3.66 -15.40
C TYR A 172 11.03 2.66 -16.35
N ALA A 173 10.86 1.37 -16.10
CA ALA A 173 11.41 0.32 -16.95
C ALA A 173 10.87 0.42 -18.38
N LEU A 174 9.56 0.63 -18.55
CA LEU A 174 8.96 0.81 -19.87
C LEU A 174 9.47 2.09 -20.57
N LYS A 175 9.67 3.18 -19.83
CA LYS A 175 10.13 4.45 -20.38
C LYS A 175 11.59 4.42 -20.82
N HIS A 176 12.47 3.80 -20.03
CA HIS A 176 13.92 3.92 -20.21
C HIS A 176 14.60 2.63 -20.69
N GLU A 177 14.12 1.47 -20.20
CA GLU A 177 14.85 0.22 -20.32
C GLU A 177 14.31 -0.72 -21.38
N PHE A 178 13.03 -0.61 -21.75
CA PHE A 178 12.37 -1.52 -22.68
C PHE A 178 11.56 -0.79 -23.74
N ASP A 179 11.48 -1.37 -24.94
CA ASP A 179 10.49 -1.02 -25.96
C ASP A 179 9.21 -1.83 -25.74
N GLN A 180 9.34 -3.04 -25.15
CA GLN A 180 8.26 -3.90 -24.74
C GLN A 180 8.68 -4.71 -23.52
N ILE A 181 7.85 -4.72 -22.49
CA ILE A 181 7.98 -5.59 -21.33
C ILE A 181 7.15 -6.85 -21.57
N ASP A 182 7.79 -8.03 -21.49
CA ASP A 182 7.12 -9.33 -21.63
C ASP A 182 6.65 -9.87 -20.29
N THR A 183 7.51 -9.81 -19.25
CA THR A 183 7.16 -10.31 -17.92
C THR A 183 7.59 -9.36 -16.81
N ILE A 184 6.83 -9.36 -15.73
CA ILE A 184 7.08 -8.62 -14.50
C ILE A 184 6.96 -9.61 -13.34
N ASP A 185 8.02 -9.75 -12.54
CA ASP A 185 7.98 -10.45 -11.26
C ASP A 185 8.27 -9.42 -10.16
N ILE A 186 7.27 -9.14 -9.34
CA ILE A 186 7.34 -8.23 -8.20
C ILE A 186 7.75 -9.06 -6.99
N LEU A 187 8.80 -8.65 -6.29
CA LEU A 187 9.36 -9.36 -5.16
C LEU A 187 9.33 -8.46 -3.92
N ASP A 188 8.53 -8.83 -2.93
CA ASP A 188 8.52 -8.19 -1.61
C ASP A 188 9.23 -9.09 -0.59
N CYS A 189 10.40 -8.65 -0.18
CA CYS A 189 11.20 -9.33 0.83
C CYS A 189 11.31 -8.52 2.11
N ASN A 190 10.75 -9.05 3.19
CA ASN A 190 11.05 -8.59 4.54
C ASN A 190 11.99 -9.60 5.24
N GLY A 191 13.28 -9.27 5.31
CA GLY A 191 14.29 -10.02 6.06
C GLY A 191 14.41 -9.59 7.52
N GLY A 192 13.47 -8.80 8.03
CA GLY A 192 13.45 -8.31 9.41
C GLY A 192 13.10 -9.39 10.44
N ASP A 193 13.73 -9.31 11.62
CA ASP A 193 13.42 -10.12 12.79
C ASP A 193 13.04 -9.21 13.97
N HIS A 194 11.81 -9.31 14.43
CA HIS A 194 11.26 -8.58 15.58
C HIS A 194 11.32 -9.41 16.87
N GLY A 195 11.76 -10.68 16.83
CA GLY A 195 11.94 -11.57 17.96
C GLY A 195 10.65 -12.11 18.62
N TYR A 196 9.48 -11.92 18.01
CA TYR A 196 8.24 -12.61 18.37
C TYR A 196 8.11 -13.92 17.59
N ALA A 197 7.54 -14.94 18.20
CA ALA A 197 7.23 -16.19 17.49
C ALA A 197 6.21 -15.98 16.37
N PHE A 198 5.25 -15.08 16.60
CA PHE A 198 4.25 -14.67 15.62
C PHE A 198 3.85 -13.21 15.85
N ALA A 199 3.95 -12.39 14.83
CA ALA A 199 3.45 -11.02 14.74
C ALA A 199 3.36 -10.61 13.28
N THR A 200 2.56 -9.60 12.99
CA THR A 200 2.44 -9.02 11.65
C THR A 200 3.12 -7.65 11.59
N ASN A 201 3.68 -7.29 10.45
CA ASN A 201 4.43 -6.04 10.30
C ASN A 201 3.55 -4.84 9.95
N PHE A 202 2.31 -5.07 9.53
CA PHE A 202 1.25 -4.09 9.30
C PHE A 202 -0.07 -4.58 9.91
N ASN A 203 -1.20 -3.99 9.56
CA ASN A 203 -2.49 -4.35 10.17
C ASN A 203 -2.70 -5.87 10.20
N PRO A 204 -2.86 -6.50 11.38
CA PRO A 204 -2.94 -7.96 11.47
C PRO A 204 -4.08 -8.57 10.67
N GLU A 205 -5.24 -7.92 10.66
CA GLU A 205 -6.41 -8.42 9.93
C GLU A 205 -6.16 -8.43 8.42
N ILE A 206 -5.69 -7.32 7.86
CA ILE A 206 -5.37 -7.22 6.43
C ILE A 206 -4.32 -8.26 6.06
N ASN A 207 -3.20 -8.33 6.81
CA ASN A 207 -2.13 -9.30 6.55
C ASN A 207 -2.63 -10.76 6.58
N LEU A 208 -3.40 -11.13 7.59
CA LEU A 208 -3.89 -12.51 7.74
C LEU A 208 -4.88 -12.90 6.64
N ARG A 209 -5.75 -11.97 6.23
CA ARG A 209 -6.71 -12.20 5.14
C ARG A 209 -6.01 -12.31 3.80
N GLU A 210 -5.06 -11.44 3.51
CA GLU A 210 -4.27 -11.46 2.30
C GLU A 210 -3.52 -12.80 2.12
N VAL A 211 -2.82 -13.26 3.16
CA VAL A 211 -2.03 -14.49 3.11
C VAL A 211 -2.89 -15.76 3.04
N SER A 212 -4.11 -15.75 3.59
CA SER A 212 -5.05 -16.87 3.52
C SER A 212 -5.95 -16.87 2.26
N ALA A 213 -5.93 -15.79 1.48
CA ALA A 213 -6.69 -15.70 0.24
C ALA A 213 -6.06 -16.56 -0.88
N PRO A 214 -6.85 -17.00 -1.87
CA PRO A 214 -6.31 -17.58 -3.11
C PRO A 214 -5.30 -16.64 -3.76
N GLY A 215 -4.18 -17.19 -4.21
CA GLY A 215 -3.22 -16.44 -5.02
C GLY A 215 -3.75 -16.28 -6.45
N SER A 216 -3.40 -15.19 -7.11
CA SER A 216 -3.65 -15.07 -8.54
C SER A 216 -2.58 -14.21 -9.22
N TYR A 217 -2.38 -14.47 -10.51
CA TYR A 217 -1.44 -13.75 -11.34
C TYR A 217 -1.95 -13.62 -12.78
N TRP A 218 -1.41 -12.65 -13.50
CA TRP A 218 -1.74 -12.43 -14.90
C TRP A 218 -0.84 -13.24 -15.82
N GLU A 219 -1.43 -13.97 -16.77
CA GLU A 219 -0.69 -14.71 -17.77
C GLU A 219 -1.42 -14.77 -19.12
N ASN A 220 -0.75 -14.33 -20.19
CA ASN A 220 -1.23 -14.39 -21.59
C ASN A 220 -2.66 -13.86 -21.79
N GLY A 221 -2.99 -12.75 -21.14
CA GLY A 221 -4.29 -12.09 -21.32
C GLY A 221 -5.40 -12.59 -20.42
N HIS A 222 -5.10 -13.41 -19.41
CA HIS A 222 -6.09 -13.91 -18.45
C HIS A 222 -5.52 -14.09 -17.04
N TRP A 223 -6.39 -14.11 -16.06
CA TRP A 223 -6.05 -14.42 -14.68
C TRP A 223 -5.89 -15.93 -14.48
N VAL A 224 -4.88 -16.29 -13.70
CA VAL A 224 -4.65 -17.65 -13.23
C VAL A 224 -4.76 -17.65 -11.72
N GLU A 225 -5.72 -18.39 -11.19
CA GLU A 225 -5.93 -18.56 -9.74
C GLU A 225 -5.24 -19.84 -9.25
N ILE A 226 -4.66 -19.76 -8.05
CA ILE A 226 -4.02 -20.86 -7.35
C ILE A 226 -4.51 -20.92 -5.89
N PRO A 227 -4.42 -22.09 -5.24
CA PRO A 227 -4.63 -22.17 -3.80
C PRO A 227 -3.68 -21.25 -3.03
N PRO A 228 -4.06 -20.80 -1.81
CA PRO A 228 -3.21 -19.97 -0.98
C PRO A 228 -1.81 -20.58 -0.81
N MET A 229 -0.76 -19.79 -1.04
CA MET A 229 0.64 -20.16 -0.83
C MET A 229 1.15 -21.39 -1.63
N ASP A 230 0.48 -21.80 -2.71
CA ASP A 230 0.78 -23.03 -3.46
C ASP A 230 2.08 -22.92 -4.27
N ILE A 231 2.40 -21.76 -4.80
CA ILE A 231 3.64 -21.53 -5.55
C ILE A 231 4.70 -20.91 -4.65
N LYS A 232 5.73 -21.71 -4.33
CA LYS A 232 6.90 -21.31 -3.55
C LYS A 232 8.13 -21.20 -4.45
N ARG A 233 8.97 -20.18 -4.22
CA ARG A 233 10.29 -20.00 -4.86
C ARG A 233 11.32 -19.60 -3.82
N GLU A 234 12.58 -19.88 -4.10
CA GLU A 234 13.72 -19.37 -3.33
C GLU A 234 14.45 -18.32 -4.17
N TYR A 235 14.75 -17.18 -3.55
CA TYR A 235 15.49 -16.10 -4.20
C TYR A 235 16.56 -15.54 -3.27
N ASN A 236 17.72 -15.19 -3.85
CA ASN A 236 18.81 -14.53 -3.13
C ASN A 236 18.67 -13.01 -3.28
N PHE A 237 18.17 -12.38 -2.24
CA PHE A 237 17.96 -10.92 -2.21
C PHE A 237 19.25 -10.19 -1.80
N ASP A 238 19.60 -9.15 -2.55
CA ASP A 238 20.76 -8.31 -2.22
C ASP A 238 20.65 -7.78 -0.79
N GLN A 239 21.73 -7.89 -0.01
CA GLN A 239 21.88 -7.49 1.40
C GLN A 239 20.93 -8.20 2.40
N VAL A 240 20.11 -9.14 1.97
CA VAL A 240 19.23 -9.96 2.82
C VAL A 240 19.62 -11.43 2.77
N GLY A 241 20.02 -11.96 1.59
CA GLY A 241 20.36 -13.36 1.38
C GLY A 241 19.19 -14.21 0.90
N ASP A 242 19.34 -15.53 1.01
CA ASP A 242 18.34 -16.50 0.52
C ASP A 242 17.08 -16.47 1.36
N LYS A 243 15.94 -16.34 0.70
CA LYS A 243 14.61 -16.36 1.32
C LYS A 243 13.62 -17.17 0.48
N ASP A 244 12.75 -17.88 1.17
CA ASP A 244 11.55 -18.45 0.60
C ASP A 244 10.51 -17.37 0.38
N MET A 245 9.94 -17.30 -0.82
CA MET A 245 8.85 -16.40 -1.19
C MET A 245 7.69 -17.18 -1.81
N TYR A 246 6.50 -16.64 -1.65
CA TYR A 246 5.26 -17.29 -2.04
C TYR A 246 4.47 -16.37 -2.95
N LEU A 247 3.85 -16.94 -4.00
CA LEU A 247 2.99 -16.19 -4.91
C LEU A 247 1.67 -15.88 -4.22
N LEU A 248 1.33 -14.59 -4.21
CA LEU A 248 0.07 -14.06 -3.72
C LEU A 248 -0.64 -13.29 -4.85
N HIS A 249 -1.93 -13.01 -4.67
CA HIS A 249 -2.57 -11.91 -5.37
C HIS A 249 -2.10 -10.59 -4.73
N HIS A 250 -1.90 -9.56 -5.56
CA HIS A 250 -1.67 -8.21 -5.06
C HIS A 250 -2.25 -7.19 -6.06
N GLU A 251 -2.75 -6.08 -5.55
CA GLU A 251 -3.60 -5.16 -6.31
C GLU A 251 -2.91 -4.48 -7.50
N GLU A 252 -1.61 -4.23 -7.44
CA GLU A 252 -0.91 -3.60 -8.57
C GLU A 252 -0.89 -4.47 -9.83
N ILE A 253 -1.06 -5.79 -9.70
CA ILE A 253 -1.18 -6.67 -10.88
C ILE A 253 -2.36 -6.25 -11.74
N GLU A 254 -3.48 -5.84 -11.12
CA GLU A 254 -4.68 -5.41 -11.85
C GLU A 254 -4.43 -4.17 -12.73
N SER A 255 -3.79 -3.17 -12.15
CA SER A 255 -3.52 -1.93 -12.88
C SER A 255 -2.44 -2.14 -13.94
N LEU A 256 -1.36 -2.86 -13.61
CA LEU A 256 -0.27 -3.15 -14.53
C LEU A 256 -0.72 -3.99 -15.73
N ALA A 257 -1.63 -4.96 -15.53
CA ALA A 257 -2.20 -5.75 -16.62
C ALA A 257 -3.00 -4.91 -17.63
N LYS A 258 -3.53 -3.77 -17.18
CA LYS A 258 -4.29 -2.81 -18.02
C LYS A 258 -3.40 -1.72 -18.62
N THR A 259 -2.34 -1.31 -17.92
CA THR A 259 -1.53 -0.12 -18.26
C THR A 259 -0.23 -0.47 -18.99
N ILE A 260 0.35 -1.67 -18.78
CA ILE A 260 1.57 -2.09 -19.48
C ILE A 260 1.21 -2.83 -20.79
N PRO A 261 1.45 -2.21 -21.96
CA PRO A 261 1.01 -2.76 -23.23
C PRO A 261 1.71 -4.09 -23.57
N GLY A 262 0.91 -5.12 -23.84
CA GLY A 262 1.42 -6.39 -24.38
C GLY A 262 2.16 -7.25 -23.35
N VAL A 263 2.09 -6.95 -22.06
CA VAL A 263 2.66 -7.77 -20.99
C VAL A 263 2.04 -9.17 -20.99
N LYS A 264 2.90 -10.19 -20.94
CA LYS A 264 2.48 -11.60 -21.02
C LYS A 264 2.27 -12.22 -19.67
N ARG A 265 3.06 -11.82 -18.65
CA ARG A 265 2.96 -12.36 -17.29
C ARG A 265 3.31 -11.30 -16.25
N ILE A 266 2.49 -11.23 -15.18
CA ILE A 266 2.77 -10.42 -13.98
C ILE A 266 2.52 -11.30 -12.77
N ARG A 267 3.54 -11.42 -11.88
CA ARG A 267 3.45 -12.18 -10.63
C ARG A 267 3.92 -11.32 -9.47
N PHE A 268 3.32 -11.53 -8.30
CA PHE A 268 3.76 -10.94 -7.05
C PHE A 268 4.18 -12.05 -6.08
N PHE A 269 5.31 -11.87 -5.42
CA PHE A 269 5.85 -12.79 -4.43
C PHE A 269 6.20 -12.06 -3.15
N MET A 270 5.77 -12.59 -2.01
CA MET A 270 6.11 -12.10 -0.69
C MET A 270 6.84 -13.17 0.13
N THR A 271 7.78 -12.75 0.98
CA THR A 271 8.58 -13.65 1.80
C THR A 271 7.93 -13.91 3.15
N PHE A 272 7.94 -15.17 3.57
CA PHE A 272 7.48 -15.59 4.90
C PHE A 272 8.45 -16.57 5.55
N GLY A 273 8.69 -16.38 6.85
CA GLY A 273 9.45 -17.33 7.65
C GLY A 273 8.62 -18.57 8.02
N GLN A 274 9.26 -19.73 8.16
CA GLN A 274 8.57 -20.98 8.49
C GLN A 274 7.77 -20.88 9.80
N SER A 275 8.32 -20.22 10.83
CA SER A 275 7.59 -20.01 12.10
C SER A 275 6.27 -19.26 11.91
N TYR A 276 6.27 -18.22 11.06
CA TYR A 276 5.06 -17.46 10.74
C TYR A 276 4.01 -18.38 10.09
N LEU A 277 4.40 -19.14 9.09
CA LEU A 277 3.50 -20.04 8.35
C LEU A 277 2.92 -21.16 9.22
N ASP A 278 3.73 -21.73 10.14
CA ASP A 278 3.28 -22.77 11.04
C ASP A 278 2.21 -22.25 12.02
N HIS A 279 2.41 -21.06 12.59
CA HIS A 279 1.44 -20.42 13.46
C HIS A 279 0.16 -20.04 12.72
N MET A 280 0.32 -19.47 11.51
CA MET A 280 -0.82 -19.07 10.69
C MET A 280 -1.70 -20.27 10.34
N ARG A 281 -1.11 -21.38 9.90
CA ARG A 281 -1.86 -22.61 9.63
C ARG A 281 -2.60 -23.11 10.86
N CYS A 282 -1.96 -23.12 12.02
CA CYS A 282 -2.60 -23.52 13.27
C CYS A 282 -3.81 -22.64 13.62
N LEU A 283 -3.68 -21.31 13.43
CA LEU A 283 -4.75 -20.37 13.70
C LEU A 283 -5.92 -20.53 12.70
N GLU A 284 -5.62 -20.83 11.45
CA GLU A 284 -6.60 -21.13 10.42
C GLU A 284 -7.36 -22.43 10.72
N ASP A 285 -6.62 -23.52 11.03
CA ASP A 285 -7.19 -24.85 11.36
C ASP A 285 -8.15 -24.82 12.54
N VAL A 286 -7.94 -23.93 13.51
CA VAL A 286 -8.83 -23.75 14.67
C VAL A 286 -9.89 -22.67 14.48
N GLY A 287 -9.99 -22.06 13.28
CA GLY A 287 -10.98 -21.05 12.93
C GLY A 287 -10.74 -19.65 13.50
N MET A 288 -9.51 -19.36 13.99
CA MET A 288 -9.18 -18.03 14.53
C MET A 288 -9.06 -16.92 13.49
N LEU A 289 -8.97 -17.28 12.19
CA LEU A 289 -8.95 -16.32 11.09
C LEU A 289 -10.36 -16.00 10.52
N SER A 290 -11.41 -16.60 11.10
CA SER A 290 -12.78 -16.39 10.65
C SER A 290 -13.27 -14.96 10.95
N THR A 291 -13.93 -14.35 9.96
CA THR A 291 -14.69 -13.10 10.10
C THR A 291 -16.12 -13.33 10.60
N THR A 292 -16.61 -14.58 10.56
CA THR A 292 -17.96 -14.95 11.02
C THR A 292 -18.03 -14.89 12.54
N PRO A 293 -18.98 -14.12 13.11
CA PRO A 293 -19.15 -14.02 14.56
C PRO A 293 -19.53 -15.35 15.21
N ILE A 294 -18.98 -15.62 16.38
CA ILE A 294 -19.33 -16.76 17.25
C ILE A 294 -19.90 -16.28 18.58
N GLN A 295 -20.73 -17.12 19.21
CA GLN A 295 -21.28 -16.82 20.55
C GLN A 295 -20.42 -17.46 21.64
N TYR A 296 -19.90 -16.63 22.56
CA TYR A 296 -19.16 -17.10 23.72
C TYR A 296 -19.64 -16.40 25.00
N ASN A 297 -20.14 -17.18 25.96
CA ASN A 297 -20.68 -16.66 27.24
C ASN A 297 -21.70 -15.51 27.08
N GLY A 298 -22.58 -15.58 26.07
CA GLY A 298 -23.59 -14.57 25.80
C GLY A 298 -23.07 -13.28 25.13
N GLN A 299 -21.82 -13.26 24.70
CA GLN A 299 -21.21 -12.20 23.91
C GLN A 299 -20.92 -12.69 22.49
N GLU A 300 -21.08 -11.81 21.54
CA GLU A 300 -20.64 -12.05 20.18
C GLU A 300 -19.17 -11.70 20.04
N ILE A 301 -18.38 -12.59 19.42
CA ILE A 301 -16.95 -12.43 19.21
C ILE A 301 -16.66 -12.77 17.75
N VAL A 302 -15.98 -11.87 17.05
CA VAL A 302 -15.39 -12.15 15.73
C VAL A 302 -13.97 -12.68 15.95
N PRO A 303 -13.65 -13.94 15.59
CA PRO A 303 -12.37 -14.57 15.93
C PRO A 303 -11.15 -13.79 15.48
N ILE A 304 -11.11 -13.31 14.23
CA ILE A 304 -9.96 -12.55 13.71
C ILE A 304 -9.77 -11.22 14.45
N GLN A 305 -10.86 -10.54 14.87
CA GLN A 305 -10.78 -9.31 15.65
C GLN A 305 -10.25 -9.56 17.06
N PHE A 306 -10.62 -10.69 17.66
CA PHE A 306 -10.08 -11.12 18.94
C PHE A 306 -8.58 -11.46 18.84
N LEU A 307 -8.17 -12.18 17.78
CA LEU A 307 -6.76 -12.46 17.51
C LEU A 307 -5.97 -11.16 17.31
N LYS A 308 -6.47 -10.22 16.52
CA LYS A 308 -5.87 -8.89 16.31
C LYS A 308 -5.61 -8.16 17.63
N ALA A 309 -6.54 -8.25 18.60
CA ALA A 309 -6.39 -7.62 19.90
C ALA A 309 -5.30 -8.27 20.77
N LEU A 310 -4.91 -9.53 20.49
CA LEU A 310 -3.85 -10.25 21.21
C LEU A 310 -2.46 -10.03 20.60
N LEU A 311 -2.38 -9.71 19.32
CA LEU A 311 -1.12 -9.52 18.60
C LEU A 311 -0.44 -8.20 18.99
N PRO A 312 0.91 -8.14 18.93
CA PRO A 312 1.62 -6.89 19.12
C PRO A 312 1.19 -5.84 18.07
N ASP A 313 1.01 -4.61 18.52
CA ASP A 313 0.77 -3.49 17.60
C ASP A 313 1.98 -3.35 16.65
N PRO A 314 1.82 -3.41 15.32
CA PRO A 314 2.90 -3.24 14.36
C PRO A 314 3.72 -1.95 14.57
N ALA A 315 3.09 -0.87 15.03
CA ALA A 315 3.77 0.38 15.35
C ALA A 315 4.79 0.21 16.51
N SER A 316 4.62 -0.79 17.38
CA SER A 316 5.52 -1.07 18.51
C SER A 316 6.76 -1.89 18.11
N LEU A 317 6.83 -2.42 16.91
CA LEU A 317 7.90 -3.31 16.47
C LEU A 317 9.21 -2.57 16.15
N GLY A 318 9.15 -1.27 15.84
CA GLY A 318 10.29 -0.47 15.40
C GLY A 318 11.56 -0.62 16.24
N PRO A 319 11.53 -0.47 17.59
CA PRO A 319 12.73 -0.51 18.41
C PRO A 319 13.44 -1.88 18.43
N ARG A 320 12.77 -2.94 18.05
CA ARG A 320 13.29 -4.30 18.16
C ARG A 320 13.52 -5.02 16.83
N THR A 321 12.91 -4.58 15.74
CA THR A 321 13.08 -5.20 14.42
C THR A 321 14.45 -4.90 13.86
N LYS A 322 15.19 -5.95 13.50
CA LYS A 322 16.53 -5.87 12.90
C LYS A 322 16.53 -6.59 11.56
N GLY A 323 17.39 -6.13 10.66
CA GLY A 323 17.48 -6.66 9.29
C GLY A 323 16.99 -5.65 8.28
N LYS A 324 16.77 -6.12 7.06
CA LYS A 324 16.46 -5.25 5.92
C LYS A 324 15.27 -5.77 5.14
N THR A 325 14.58 -4.87 4.48
CA THR A 325 13.68 -5.20 3.37
C THR A 325 14.43 -5.12 2.05
N ASN A 326 13.96 -5.82 1.03
CA ASN A 326 14.37 -5.68 -0.36
C ASN A 326 13.13 -5.87 -1.23
N ILE A 327 12.63 -4.78 -1.81
CA ILE A 327 11.39 -4.79 -2.58
C ILE A 327 11.68 -4.22 -3.98
N GLY A 328 11.22 -4.93 -5.02
CA GLY A 328 11.47 -4.46 -6.39
C GLY A 328 10.87 -5.34 -7.48
N CYS A 329 11.20 -5.03 -8.72
CA CYS A 329 10.61 -5.65 -9.90
C CYS A 329 11.67 -6.19 -10.84
N ILE A 330 11.57 -7.46 -11.21
CA ILE A 330 12.37 -8.10 -12.25
C ILE A 330 11.57 -8.11 -13.54
N PHE A 331 12.21 -7.67 -14.62
CA PHE A 331 11.59 -7.58 -15.94
C PHE A 331 12.32 -8.46 -16.94
N THR A 332 11.55 -9.03 -17.87
CA THR A 332 12.06 -9.53 -19.15
C THR A 332 11.31 -8.83 -20.29
N GLY A 333 11.99 -8.61 -21.40
CA GLY A 333 11.37 -7.96 -22.53
C GLY A 333 12.36 -7.69 -23.67
N VAL A 334 12.08 -6.68 -24.49
CA VAL A 334 12.88 -6.33 -25.66
C VAL A 334 13.27 -4.86 -25.63
N LYS A 335 14.55 -4.56 -25.97
CA LYS A 335 15.07 -3.22 -26.25
C LYS A 335 15.90 -3.25 -27.53
N ASP A 336 15.61 -2.36 -28.48
CA ASP A 336 16.31 -2.28 -29.78
C ASP A 336 16.36 -3.65 -30.51
N GLY A 337 15.28 -4.42 -30.45
CA GLY A 337 15.15 -5.75 -31.07
C GLY A 337 15.94 -6.86 -30.38
N LYS A 338 16.49 -6.66 -29.18
CA LYS A 338 17.23 -7.64 -28.39
C LYS A 338 16.51 -7.96 -27.09
N GLU A 339 16.57 -9.24 -26.72
CA GLU A 339 16.11 -9.65 -25.39
C GLU A 339 16.93 -8.96 -24.29
N LYS A 340 16.22 -8.54 -23.26
CA LYS A 340 16.80 -7.84 -22.11
C LYS A 340 16.13 -8.29 -20.82
N THR A 341 16.94 -8.32 -19.75
CA THR A 341 16.47 -8.51 -18.38
C THR A 341 16.96 -7.35 -17.52
N TYR A 342 16.14 -6.96 -16.53
CA TYR A 342 16.44 -5.83 -15.67
C TYR A 342 15.78 -6.01 -14.31
N TYR A 343 16.44 -5.58 -13.25
CA TYR A 343 15.92 -5.58 -11.89
C TYR A 343 16.14 -4.21 -11.29
N ILE A 344 15.09 -3.58 -10.79
CA ILE A 344 15.11 -2.34 -10.02
C ILE A 344 14.48 -2.62 -8.67
N TYR A 345 15.12 -2.19 -7.59
CA TYR A 345 14.73 -2.51 -6.24
C TYR A 345 15.22 -1.46 -5.23
N ASN A 346 14.62 -1.46 -4.04
CA ASN A 346 15.07 -0.71 -2.89
C ASN A 346 15.48 -1.66 -1.76
N VAL A 347 16.52 -1.31 -1.03
CA VAL A 347 16.93 -1.96 0.22
C VAL A 347 16.77 -0.97 1.36
N CYS A 348 16.02 -1.35 2.40
CA CYS A 348 15.73 -0.48 3.52
C CYS A 348 16.05 -1.17 4.85
N ASP A 349 16.81 -0.50 5.75
CA ASP A 349 17.20 -1.06 7.04
C ASP A 349 16.22 -0.66 8.15
N HIS A 350 15.69 -1.65 8.89
CA HIS A 350 14.72 -1.41 9.95
C HIS A 350 15.22 -0.48 11.05
N GLN A 351 16.50 -0.59 11.46
CA GLN A 351 17.02 0.22 12.53
C GLN A 351 17.34 1.64 12.08
N GLU A 352 17.79 1.83 10.84
CA GLU A 352 17.97 3.17 10.25
C GLU A 352 16.65 3.93 10.18
N CYS A 353 15.58 3.26 9.71
CA CYS A 353 14.23 3.83 9.72
C CYS A 353 13.77 4.19 11.13
N TYR A 354 14.00 3.28 12.09
CA TYR A 354 13.62 3.53 13.48
C TYR A 354 14.36 4.74 14.07
N HIS A 355 15.64 4.89 13.80
CA HIS A 355 16.43 6.04 14.26
C HIS A 355 15.96 7.35 13.65
N GLU A 356 15.53 7.35 12.39
CA GLU A 356 15.07 8.55 11.71
C GLU A 356 13.66 8.97 12.16
N VAL A 357 12.67 8.05 12.10
CA VAL A 357 11.25 8.40 12.28
C VAL A 357 10.56 7.63 13.40
N GLY A 358 11.26 6.73 14.10
CA GLY A 358 10.72 5.91 15.18
C GLY A 358 9.77 4.81 14.73
N SER A 359 9.90 4.36 13.48
CA SER A 359 9.09 3.30 12.88
C SER A 359 9.97 2.29 12.13
N GLN A 360 9.48 1.06 11.99
CA GLN A 360 10.17 0.02 11.21
C GLN A 360 10.11 0.26 9.71
N ALA A 361 10.94 -0.48 8.94
CA ALA A 361 11.05 -0.33 7.50
C ALA A 361 9.70 -0.53 6.76
N ILE A 362 8.82 -1.44 7.17
CA ILE A 362 7.53 -1.67 6.49
C ILE A 362 6.64 -0.40 6.51
N SER A 363 6.55 0.27 7.65
CA SER A 363 5.84 1.57 7.72
C SER A 363 6.59 2.67 6.97
N TYR A 364 7.93 2.59 6.91
CA TYR A 364 8.77 3.57 6.23
C TYR A 364 8.66 3.44 4.72
N THR A 365 8.74 2.23 4.17
CA THR A 365 8.64 1.96 2.74
C THR A 365 7.27 2.36 2.16
N THR A 366 6.21 2.36 2.96
CA THR A 366 4.88 2.86 2.55
C THR A 366 4.71 4.37 2.80
N GLY A 367 5.20 4.88 3.93
CA GLY A 367 4.99 6.28 4.33
C GLY A 367 5.82 7.29 3.53
N VAL A 368 7.03 6.92 3.09
CA VAL A 368 7.86 7.80 2.24
C VAL A 368 7.23 7.99 0.86
N PRO A 369 6.79 6.95 0.14
CA PRO A 369 6.09 7.13 -1.14
C PRO A 369 4.80 7.92 -1.01
N ALA A 370 4.02 7.73 0.05
CA ALA A 370 2.83 8.54 0.31
C ALA A 370 3.16 10.04 0.36
N MET A 371 4.23 10.43 1.06
CA MET A 371 4.73 11.81 1.06
C MET A 371 5.19 12.24 -0.34
N CYS A 372 5.95 11.40 -1.06
CA CYS A 372 6.42 11.73 -2.41
C CYS A 372 5.27 11.90 -3.41
N GLY A 373 4.22 11.06 -3.35
CA GLY A 373 3.01 11.22 -4.17
C GLY A 373 2.27 12.52 -3.86
N ALA A 374 2.09 12.84 -2.59
CA ALA A 374 1.54 14.13 -2.18
C ALA A 374 2.38 15.32 -2.68
N LEU A 375 3.72 15.21 -2.63
CA LEU A 375 4.65 16.20 -3.18
C LEU A 375 4.45 16.35 -4.71
N MET A 376 4.27 15.25 -5.45
CA MET A 376 4.00 15.30 -6.89
C MET A 376 2.68 16.01 -7.19
N MET A 377 1.62 15.71 -6.43
CA MET A 377 0.31 16.35 -6.60
C MET A 377 0.36 17.84 -6.24
N LEU A 378 0.90 18.20 -5.08
CA LEU A 378 0.95 19.59 -4.61
C LEU A 378 1.86 20.49 -5.45
N THR A 379 2.86 19.93 -6.13
CA THR A 379 3.74 20.65 -7.07
C THR A 379 3.22 20.65 -8.51
N GLY A 380 2.05 20.07 -8.76
CA GLY A 380 1.39 20.03 -10.08
C GLY A 380 2.02 19.06 -11.07
N LYS A 381 2.96 18.20 -10.64
CA LYS A 381 3.60 17.21 -11.52
C LYS A 381 2.65 16.03 -11.82
N TRP A 382 1.85 15.64 -10.84
CA TRP A 382 0.86 14.56 -10.95
C TRP A 382 -0.55 15.10 -10.72
N VAL A 383 -1.00 15.97 -11.61
CA VAL A 383 -2.37 16.52 -11.61
C VAL A 383 -3.01 16.27 -12.97
N LYS A 384 -4.06 15.46 -12.98
CA LYS A 384 -4.80 15.05 -14.17
C LYS A 384 -6.22 14.66 -13.72
N PRO A 385 -7.28 15.35 -14.19
CA PRO A 385 -8.64 15.02 -13.78
C PRO A 385 -8.99 13.56 -14.02
N GLY A 386 -9.50 12.89 -13.00
CA GLY A 386 -9.84 11.45 -13.02
C GLY A 386 -9.28 10.69 -11.85
N VAL A 387 -9.29 9.36 -11.94
CA VAL A 387 -8.77 8.42 -10.94
C VAL A 387 -7.68 7.58 -11.58
N TYR A 388 -6.49 7.59 -11.01
CA TYR A 388 -5.29 7.02 -11.61
C TYR A 388 -4.43 6.28 -10.59
N THR A 389 -3.76 5.24 -11.03
CA THR A 389 -2.68 4.56 -10.33
C THR A 389 -1.33 5.19 -10.69
N VAL A 390 -0.30 4.86 -9.92
CA VAL A 390 1.02 5.55 -9.97
C VAL A 390 1.69 5.43 -11.34
N GLU A 391 1.61 4.28 -12.01
CA GLU A 391 2.23 4.04 -13.31
C GLU A 391 1.61 4.83 -14.47
N GLU A 392 0.44 5.45 -14.25
CA GLU A 392 -0.20 6.30 -15.24
C GLU A 392 0.38 7.73 -15.30
N PHE A 393 1.39 8.02 -14.48
CA PHE A 393 2.12 9.29 -14.41
C PHE A 393 3.59 9.14 -14.80
N ASP A 394 4.30 10.27 -14.96
CA ASP A 394 5.74 10.26 -15.20
C ASP A 394 6.47 9.76 -13.93
N PRO A 395 7.21 8.63 -14.00
CA PRO A 395 7.88 8.05 -12.84
C PRO A 395 9.11 8.83 -12.39
N ASP A 396 9.80 9.54 -13.29
CA ASP A 396 11.12 10.11 -13.02
C ASP A 396 11.13 11.05 -11.81
N PRO A 397 10.26 12.08 -11.72
CA PRO A 397 10.30 13.00 -10.60
C PRO A 397 9.90 12.37 -9.27
N PHE A 398 9.13 11.29 -9.31
CA PHE A 398 8.73 10.54 -8.12
C PHE A 398 9.89 9.68 -7.62
N LEU A 399 10.57 8.95 -8.51
CA LEU A 399 11.73 8.14 -8.16
C LEU A 399 12.90 8.99 -7.67
N ASP A 400 13.13 10.16 -8.29
CA ASP A 400 14.13 11.13 -7.80
C ASP A 400 13.79 11.66 -6.40
N ALA A 401 12.50 11.83 -6.08
CA ALA A 401 12.06 12.20 -4.75
C ALA A 401 12.28 11.05 -3.75
N LEU A 402 11.96 9.80 -4.13
CA LEU A 402 12.23 8.63 -3.30
C LEU A 402 13.71 8.49 -2.96
N ASP A 403 14.60 8.60 -3.96
CA ASP A 403 16.06 8.56 -3.78
C ASP A 403 16.52 9.62 -2.78
N ARG A 404 15.95 10.82 -2.88
CA ARG A 404 16.30 11.96 -2.02
C ARG A 404 15.78 11.81 -0.58
N TYR A 405 14.60 11.22 -0.41
CA TYR A 405 13.91 11.22 0.88
C TYR A 405 13.99 9.89 1.63
N GLY A 406 14.88 8.98 1.24
CA GLY A 406 15.28 7.84 2.04
C GLY A 406 14.96 6.45 1.47
N LEU A 407 14.50 6.38 0.23
CA LEU A 407 14.28 5.12 -0.49
C LEU A 407 15.07 5.10 -1.82
N PRO A 408 16.41 5.14 -1.79
CA PRO A 408 17.20 5.10 -3.00
C PRO A 408 17.02 3.78 -3.73
N ARG A 409 16.83 3.87 -5.05
CA ARG A 409 16.75 2.71 -5.92
C ARG A 409 18.12 2.10 -6.19
N SER A 410 18.15 0.80 -6.38
CA SER A 410 19.29 0.03 -6.90
C SER A 410 18.85 -0.67 -8.18
N GLU A 411 19.81 -0.90 -9.07
CA GLU A 411 19.55 -1.45 -10.40
C GLU A 411 20.51 -2.60 -10.70
N SER A 412 20.05 -3.63 -11.39
CA SER A 412 20.86 -4.74 -11.89
C SER A 412 20.46 -5.09 -13.31
N HIS A 413 21.44 -5.12 -14.21
CA HIS A 413 21.28 -5.65 -15.56
C HIS A 413 21.71 -7.13 -15.56
N ASN A 414 20.92 -8.01 -16.16
CA ASN A 414 21.07 -9.47 -16.14
C ASN A 414 20.93 -10.09 -14.73
N PRO A 415 19.84 -9.80 -14.01
CA PRO A 415 19.55 -10.43 -12.72
C PRO A 415 19.30 -11.94 -12.89
N LYS A 416 19.39 -12.70 -11.78
CA LYS A 416 18.80 -14.04 -11.71
C LYS A 416 17.28 -13.87 -11.86
N LEU A 417 16.68 -14.64 -12.76
CA LEU A 417 15.24 -14.66 -12.95
C LEU A 417 14.56 -15.58 -11.93
N VAL A 418 13.29 -15.34 -11.72
CA VAL A 418 12.42 -16.22 -10.93
C VAL A 418 11.93 -17.33 -11.85
N ASP A 419 12.22 -18.60 -11.49
CA ASP A 419 11.88 -19.79 -12.27
C ASP A 419 10.36 -20.05 -12.36
#